data_2329d60eba2380f6d4b82c2ca7f127cf
#
_entry.id   2329d60eba2380f6d4b82c2ca7f127cf
#
_cell.length_a   1.000
_cell.length_b   1.000
_cell.length_c   1.000
_cell.angle_alpha   90.00
_cell.angle_beta   90.00
_cell.angle_gamma   90.00
#
_symmetry.space_group_name_H-M   'P 1'
#
loop_
_entity.id
_entity.type
_entity.pdbx_description
1 polymer ?
#
loop_
_entity_poly.entity_id
_entity_poly.type
_entity_poly.pdbx_seq_one_letter_code
_entity_poly.pdbx_strand_id
1 'polypeptide(L)'
;SSDVCSSDLSSIKAILNQYYDQGLRMIEVYKHQFQDLNEVIAQIKNRNYKFIIYMDDLSFEEFEIEYKYLKAVIEGGLEKKPDNILIYATSNRRHLVRETFRDKQDRDEELHTNDTVQEKLSLVARFGVKIYFASPAKKAFQKIVTELAKRNHISMPEEELLLEVNKWELSHGGMSGRTAQQFIDYLLGKE
;
A
#
# COMPACT_ATOMS: atom_id res chain seq x y z
N SER A 1 -9.64 -6.51 6.67
CA SER A 1 -8.30 -5.85 6.62
C SER A 1 -7.85 -5.50 5.20
N SER A 2 -8.61 -5.87 4.17
CA SER A 2 -8.29 -5.56 2.76
C SER A 2 -8.64 -4.13 2.32
N ASP A 3 -9.34 -3.37 3.16
CA ASP A 3 -9.94 -2.09 2.76
C ASP A 3 -8.99 -0.89 2.85
N VAL A 4 -7.87 -1.02 3.54
CA VAL A 4 -6.85 0.04 3.64
C VAL A 4 -6.05 0.17 2.36
N CYS A 5 -5.87 -0.92 1.62
CA CYS A 5 -5.04 -1.01 0.43
C CYS A 5 -5.53 -0.16 -0.76
N SER A 6 -6.83 0.18 -0.85
CA SER A 6 -7.36 0.94 -1.99
C SER A 6 -7.09 2.44 -1.92
N SER A 7 -6.91 3.01 -0.73
CA SER A 7 -6.67 4.45 -0.55
C SER A 7 -5.21 4.84 -0.79
N ASP A 8 -4.26 3.98 -0.41
CA ASP A 8 -2.83 4.18 -0.63
C ASP A 8 -2.48 4.06 -2.12
N LEU A 9 -2.94 2.99 -2.81
CA LEU A 9 -2.75 2.84 -4.25
C LEU A 9 -3.40 3.99 -5.05
N SER A 10 -4.60 4.43 -4.66
CA SER A 10 -5.26 5.57 -5.29
C SER A 10 -4.45 6.86 -5.11
N SER A 11 -3.85 7.06 -3.94
CA SER A 11 -2.98 8.21 -3.66
C SER A 11 -1.72 8.18 -4.51
N ILE A 12 -1.09 7.01 -4.67
CA ILE A 12 0.10 6.85 -5.50
C ILE A 12 -0.22 7.11 -6.99
N LYS A 13 -1.36 6.60 -7.49
CA LYS A 13 -1.83 6.87 -8.84
C LYS A 13 -2.12 8.36 -9.06
N ALA A 14 -2.69 9.05 -8.07
CA ALA A 14 -2.92 10.49 -8.14
C ALA A 14 -1.60 11.28 -8.23
N ILE A 15 -0.57 10.91 -7.46
CA ILE A 15 0.76 11.49 -7.54
C ILE A 15 1.36 11.26 -8.93
N LEU A 16 1.28 10.04 -9.45
CA LEU A 16 1.78 9.73 -10.80
C LEU A 16 1.12 10.62 -11.85
N ASN A 17 -0.22 10.73 -11.84
CA ASN A 17 -0.95 11.56 -12.80
C ASN A 17 -0.58 13.04 -12.67
N GLN A 18 -0.43 13.55 -11.45
CA GLN A 18 -0.10 14.96 -11.20
C GLN A 18 1.28 15.35 -11.73
N TYR A 19 2.27 14.44 -11.65
CA TYR A 19 3.67 14.73 -11.98
C TYR A 19 4.14 14.04 -13.26
N TYR A 20 3.27 13.36 -13.98
CA TYR A 20 3.62 12.63 -15.20
C TYR A 20 4.25 13.53 -16.26
N ASP A 21 3.66 14.70 -16.50
CA ASP A 21 4.16 15.69 -17.47
C ASP A 21 5.47 16.35 -17.00
N GLN A 22 5.76 16.28 -15.71
CA GLN A 22 7.03 16.74 -15.14
C GLN A 22 8.12 15.65 -15.13
N GLY A 23 7.85 14.53 -15.80
CA GLY A 23 8.83 13.47 -15.96
C GLY A 23 8.78 12.38 -14.89
N LEU A 24 7.74 12.31 -14.06
CA LEU A 24 7.57 11.19 -13.14
C LEU A 24 7.12 9.93 -13.89
N ARG A 25 7.72 8.79 -13.54
CA ARG A 25 7.36 7.46 -14.03
C ARG A 25 7.23 6.50 -12.85
N MET A 26 6.43 5.46 -13.01
CA MET A 26 6.27 4.42 -12.00
C MET A 26 6.56 3.05 -12.61
N ILE A 27 7.26 2.23 -11.85
CA ILE A 27 7.55 0.83 -12.15
C ILE A 27 6.99 0.02 -11.00
N GLU A 28 6.02 -0.83 -11.28
CA GLU A 28 5.50 -1.78 -10.32
C GLU A 28 6.39 -3.02 -10.32
N VAL A 29 6.79 -3.46 -9.14
CA VAL A 29 7.65 -4.62 -8.94
C VAL A 29 7.02 -5.56 -7.94
N TYR A 30 6.81 -6.79 -8.36
CA TYR A 30 6.27 -7.84 -7.52
C TYR A 30 7.37 -8.55 -6.73
N LYS A 31 7.02 -9.12 -5.62
CA LYS A 31 7.94 -9.77 -4.68
C LYS A 31 8.90 -10.77 -5.34
N HIS A 32 8.40 -11.62 -6.24
CA HIS A 32 9.21 -12.60 -6.97
C HIS A 32 10.25 -11.98 -7.92
N GLN A 33 10.14 -10.67 -8.20
CA GLN A 33 11.08 -9.92 -9.07
C GLN A 33 12.15 -9.15 -8.27
N PHE A 34 12.18 -9.27 -6.95
CA PHE A 34 13.13 -8.50 -6.14
C PHE A 34 14.59 -8.85 -6.41
N GLN A 35 14.88 -10.05 -6.88
CA GLN A 35 16.22 -10.42 -7.34
C GLN A 35 16.71 -9.56 -8.53
N ASP A 36 15.80 -9.07 -9.36
CA ASP A 36 16.09 -8.29 -10.56
C ASP A 36 16.12 -6.77 -10.30
N LEU A 37 15.81 -6.31 -9.08
CA LEU A 37 15.72 -4.89 -8.73
C LEU A 37 16.99 -4.11 -9.07
N ASN A 38 18.18 -4.68 -8.82
CA ASN A 38 19.44 -4.03 -9.12
C ASN A 38 19.61 -3.80 -10.63
N GLU A 39 19.16 -4.74 -11.45
CA GLU A 39 19.19 -4.62 -12.90
C GLU A 39 18.21 -3.55 -13.40
N VAL A 40 17.00 -3.53 -12.86
CA VAL A 40 16.00 -2.47 -13.14
C VAL A 40 16.57 -1.10 -12.80
N ILE A 41 17.17 -0.95 -11.61
CA ILE A 41 17.79 0.30 -11.17
C ILE A 41 18.93 0.72 -12.11
N ALA A 42 19.78 -0.23 -12.50
CA ALA A 42 20.90 0.05 -13.43
C ALA A 42 20.41 0.60 -14.78
N GLN A 43 19.26 0.12 -15.28
CA GLN A 43 18.67 0.58 -16.54
C GLN A 43 18.07 1.98 -16.49
N ILE A 44 17.62 2.44 -15.28
CA ILE A 44 16.89 3.70 -15.15
C ILE A 44 17.69 4.80 -14.44
N LYS A 45 18.76 4.47 -13.72
CA LYS A 45 19.54 5.41 -12.90
C LYS A 45 20.08 6.63 -13.64
N ASN A 46 20.38 6.47 -14.94
CA ASN A 46 20.95 7.52 -15.78
C ASN A 46 19.92 8.19 -16.69
N ARG A 47 18.63 7.85 -16.57
CA ARG A 47 17.58 8.44 -17.39
C ARG A 47 17.16 9.80 -16.84
N ASN A 48 16.81 10.72 -17.72
CA ASN A 48 16.34 12.07 -17.35
C ASN A 48 14.85 12.06 -16.92
N TYR A 49 14.48 11.08 -16.08
CA TYR A 49 13.15 10.93 -15.47
C TYR A 49 13.30 10.68 -13.98
N LYS A 50 12.25 10.99 -13.23
CA LYS A 50 12.12 10.54 -11.83
C LYS A 50 11.29 9.27 -11.81
N PHE A 51 11.72 8.30 -11.02
CA PHE A 51 11.07 6.99 -10.95
C PHE A 51 10.58 6.69 -9.54
N ILE A 52 9.37 6.18 -9.45
CA ILE A 52 8.86 5.49 -8.26
C ILE A 52 8.90 3.99 -8.57
N ILE A 53 9.68 3.24 -7.80
CA ILE A 53 9.57 1.78 -7.76
C ILE A 53 8.52 1.46 -6.70
N TYR A 54 7.40 0.90 -7.13
CA TYR A 54 6.24 0.63 -6.30
C TYR A 54 6.11 -0.87 -6.03
N MET A 55 5.90 -1.22 -4.77
CA MET A 55 5.70 -2.57 -4.30
C MET A 55 4.38 -2.64 -3.54
N ASP A 56 3.40 -3.39 -4.08
CA ASP A 56 2.10 -3.54 -3.46
C ASP A 56 2.08 -4.71 -2.47
N ASP A 57 1.33 -4.53 -1.37
CA ASP A 57 1.11 -5.53 -0.30
C ASP A 57 2.40 -6.23 0.18
N LEU A 58 3.43 -5.42 0.44
CA LEU A 58 4.72 -5.92 0.89
C LEU A 58 4.58 -6.63 2.23
N SER A 59 4.86 -7.92 2.22
CA SER A 59 4.88 -8.78 3.41
C SER A 59 5.86 -9.92 3.22
N PHE A 60 6.48 -10.36 4.29
CA PHE A 60 7.43 -11.47 4.26
C PHE A 60 7.01 -12.56 5.24
N GLU A 61 7.01 -13.79 4.77
CA GLU A 61 6.88 -14.99 5.62
C GLU A 61 8.24 -15.31 6.28
N GLU A 62 8.24 -16.16 7.28
CA GLU A 62 9.40 -16.40 8.15
C GLU A 62 10.66 -16.84 7.38
N PHE A 63 10.52 -17.73 6.39
CA PHE A 63 11.64 -18.32 5.64
C PHE A 63 11.88 -17.69 4.26
N GLU A 64 11.24 -16.60 3.93
CA GLU A 64 11.43 -15.94 2.63
C GLU A 64 12.75 -15.18 2.58
N ILE A 65 13.50 -15.36 1.51
CA ILE A 65 14.79 -14.70 1.27
C ILE A 65 14.69 -13.39 0.51
N GLU A 66 13.52 -13.11 -0.08
CA GLU A 66 13.27 -11.95 -0.94
C GLU A 66 13.53 -10.62 -0.21
N TYR A 67 13.33 -10.59 1.12
CA TYR A 67 13.66 -9.43 1.93
C TYR A 67 15.13 -9.03 1.87
N LYS A 68 16.05 -10.00 1.65
CA LYS A 68 17.50 -9.74 1.54
C LYS A 68 17.83 -8.95 0.28
N TYR A 69 17.16 -9.25 -0.85
CA TYR A 69 17.31 -8.50 -2.09
C TYR A 69 16.84 -7.06 -1.91
N LEU A 70 15.65 -6.87 -1.33
CA LEU A 70 15.11 -5.55 -1.07
C LEU A 70 15.97 -4.76 -0.08
N LYS A 71 16.47 -5.41 0.97
CA LYS A 71 17.38 -4.81 1.95
C LYS A 71 18.65 -4.28 1.26
N ALA A 72 19.28 -5.10 0.41
CA ALA A 72 20.49 -4.70 -0.33
C ALA A 72 20.24 -3.47 -1.21
N VAL A 73 19.08 -3.39 -1.86
CA VAL A 73 18.70 -2.24 -2.71
C VAL A 73 18.45 -0.98 -1.87
N ILE A 74 17.71 -1.08 -0.76
CA ILE A 74 17.40 0.08 0.09
C ILE A 74 18.66 0.61 0.79
N GLU A 75 19.57 -0.27 1.21
CA GLU A 75 20.86 0.09 1.82
C GLU A 75 21.84 0.71 0.81
N GLY A 76 21.60 0.51 -0.48
CA GLY A 76 22.44 1.06 -1.54
C GLY A 76 23.68 0.21 -1.85
N GLY A 77 23.90 -0.93 -1.17
CA GLY A 77 25.06 -1.81 -1.40
C GLY A 77 26.38 -1.06 -1.47
N LEU A 78 27.17 -1.27 -2.51
CA LEU A 78 28.41 -0.55 -2.79
C LEU A 78 28.18 0.80 -3.52
N GLU A 79 27.04 1.00 -4.13
CA GLU A 79 26.67 2.23 -4.84
C GLU A 79 25.60 3.00 -4.05
N LYS A 80 25.75 4.33 -3.96
CA LYS A 80 24.71 5.19 -3.41
C LYS A 80 23.43 5.06 -4.22
N LYS A 81 22.29 4.99 -3.55
CA LYS A 81 20.97 5.01 -4.20
C LYS A 81 20.87 6.21 -5.15
N PRO A 82 20.46 6.02 -6.41
CA PRO A 82 20.31 7.11 -7.38
C PRO A 82 19.29 8.15 -6.91
N ASP A 83 19.61 9.44 -7.09
CA ASP A 83 18.77 10.54 -6.64
C ASP A 83 17.46 10.68 -7.44
N ASN A 84 17.36 10.00 -8.58
CA ASN A 84 16.17 9.98 -9.44
C ASN A 84 15.20 8.82 -9.13
N ILE A 85 15.46 8.00 -8.09
CA ILE A 85 14.65 6.83 -7.75
C ILE A 85 14.13 6.93 -6.33
N LEU A 86 12.81 6.76 -6.16
CA LEU A 86 12.13 6.58 -4.88
C LEU A 86 11.53 5.18 -4.81
N ILE A 87 11.59 4.57 -3.65
CA ILE A 87 10.97 3.25 -3.39
C ILE A 87 9.75 3.48 -2.50
N TYR A 88 8.60 3.08 -3.00
CA TYR A 88 7.33 3.09 -2.29
C TYR A 88 6.84 1.67 -2.09
N ALA A 89 6.42 1.35 -0.88
CA ALA A 89 5.81 0.06 -0.57
C ALA A 89 4.54 0.28 0.23
N THR A 90 3.51 -0.47 -0.11
CA THR A 90 2.31 -0.58 0.73
C THR A 90 2.36 -1.88 1.53
N SER A 91 1.75 -1.90 2.69
CA SER A 91 1.62 -3.10 3.49
C SER A 91 0.40 -3.02 4.40
N ASN A 92 -0.32 -4.12 4.49
CA ASN A 92 -1.40 -4.31 5.45
C ASN A 92 -0.91 -4.72 6.84
N ARG A 93 0.39 -4.93 7.01
CA ARG A 93 1.02 -5.37 8.28
C ARG A 93 1.88 -4.27 8.87
N ARG A 94 1.72 -4.01 10.17
CA ARG A 94 2.51 -2.97 10.88
C ARG A 94 4.02 -3.20 10.79
N HIS A 95 4.46 -4.46 10.74
CA HIS A 95 5.88 -4.82 10.83
C HIS A 95 6.41 -5.59 9.60
N LEU A 96 5.64 -5.67 8.50
CA LEU A 96 5.97 -6.46 7.29
C LEU A 96 6.18 -7.97 7.56
N VAL A 97 5.97 -8.43 8.79
CA VAL A 97 6.19 -9.81 9.24
C VAL A 97 4.90 -10.35 9.85
N ARG A 98 4.62 -11.61 9.63
CA ARG A 98 3.52 -12.32 10.27
C ARG A 98 3.94 -12.69 11.69
N GLU A 99 3.36 -12.04 12.69
CA GLU A 99 3.45 -12.51 14.07
C GLU A 99 2.62 -13.80 14.21
N THR A 100 3.26 -14.94 14.31
CA THR A 100 2.60 -16.19 14.62
C THR A 100 2.49 -16.33 16.14
N PHE A 101 1.30 -16.63 16.64
CA PHE A 101 1.04 -16.85 18.08
C PHE A 101 1.78 -18.07 18.67
N ARG A 102 2.56 -18.83 17.86
CA ARG A 102 3.36 -19.99 18.29
C ARG A 102 4.65 -19.63 19.02
N ASP A 103 5.11 -18.39 18.92
CA ASP A 103 6.44 -17.97 19.43
C ASP A 103 6.53 -17.84 20.95
N LYS A 104 5.53 -18.31 21.70
CA LYS A 104 5.55 -18.20 23.17
C LYS A 104 5.83 -19.49 23.94
N GLN A 105 6.05 -20.63 23.30
CA GLN A 105 6.13 -21.91 24.00
C GLN A 105 7.38 -22.78 23.79
N ASP A 106 8.24 -22.55 22.80
CA ASP A 106 9.45 -23.36 22.58
C ASP A 106 10.72 -22.52 22.67
N ARG A 107 11.48 -22.71 23.75
CA ARG A 107 12.66 -21.89 24.10
C ARG A 107 13.94 -22.17 23.29
N ASP A 108 14.03 -23.26 22.58
CA ASP A 108 15.28 -23.65 21.88
C ASP A 108 15.31 -23.31 20.38
N GLU A 109 14.15 -23.08 19.73
CA GLU A 109 14.07 -22.54 18.37
C GLU A 109 14.04 -20.99 18.36
N GLU A 110 13.91 -20.35 19.52
CA GLU A 110 13.73 -18.90 19.68
C GLU A 110 14.93 -18.06 19.18
N LEU A 111 16.15 -18.56 19.20
CA LEU A 111 17.34 -17.76 18.85
C LEU A 111 17.39 -17.43 17.35
N HIS A 112 17.12 -18.41 16.49
CA HIS A 112 17.17 -18.20 15.03
C HIS A 112 15.94 -17.45 14.50
N THR A 113 14.78 -17.67 15.10
CA THR A 113 13.52 -16.97 14.75
C THR A 113 13.59 -15.50 15.13
N ASN A 114 14.14 -15.16 16.29
CA ASN A 114 14.34 -13.79 16.74
C ASN A 114 15.27 -12.99 15.81
N ASP A 115 16.37 -13.58 15.35
CA ASP A 115 17.31 -12.91 14.45
C ASP A 115 16.65 -12.56 13.10
N THR A 116 15.89 -13.48 12.54
CA THR A 116 15.17 -13.26 11.27
C THR A 116 14.09 -12.19 11.41
N VAL A 117 13.34 -12.19 12.50
CA VAL A 117 12.34 -11.16 12.80
C VAL A 117 13.00 -9.78 12.98
N GLN A 118 14.11 -9.72 13.71
CA GLN A 118 14.87 -8.47 13.88
C GLN A 118 15.43 -7.95 12.56
N GLU A 119 15.94 -8.80 11.69
CA GLU A 119 16.42 -8.41 10.36
C GLU A 119 15.28 -7.81 9.50
N LYS A 120 14.09 -8.42 9.53
CA LYS A 120 12.92 -7.91 8.81
C LYS A 120 12.40 -6.60 9.40
N LEU A 121 12.42 -6.45 10.72
CA LEU A 121 12.09 -5.19 11.40
C LEU A 121 13.10 -4.08 11.02
N SER A 122 14.38 -4.45 10.87
CA SER A 122 15.41 -3.51 10.41
C SER A 122 15.13 -2.97 9.01
N LEU A 123 14.52 -3.78 8.12
CA LEU A 123 14.10 -3.34 6.79
C LEU A 123 13.04 -2.24 6.87
N VAL A 124 12.02 -2.40 7.74
CA VAL A 124 10.98 -1.38 7.96
C VAL A 124 11.56 -0.06 8.45
N ALA A 125 12.58 -0.13 9.30
CA ALA A 125 13.24 1.06 9.84
C ALA A 125 14.00 1.87 8.77
N ARG A 126 14.35 1.26 7.64
CA ARG A 126 15.07 1.91 6.53
C ARG A 126 14.18 2.74 5.60
N PHE A 127 12.86 2.53 5.65
CA PHE A 127 11.94 3.45 5.00
C PHE A 127 11.89 4.76 5.78
N GLY A 128 12.34 5.84 5.17
CA GLY A 128 12.50 7.13 5.84
C GLY A 128 11.17 7.79 6.22
N VAL A 129 10.08 7.48 5.49
CA VAL A 129 8.74 8.03 5.74
C VAL A 129 7.75 6.87 5.83
N LYS A 130 6.91 6.91 6.86
CA LYS A 130 5.81 5.97 7.06
C LYS A 130 4.50 6.75 7.14
N ILE A 131 3.55 6.41 6.29
CA ILE A 131 2.23 7.03 6.25
C ILE A 131 1.20 5.96 6.60
N TYR A 132 0.41 6.24 7.62
CA TYR A 132 -0.65 5.34 8.05
C TYR A 132 -1.99 5.76 7.44
N PHE A 133 -2.58 4.88 6.66
CA PHE A 133 -3.92 5.04 6.11
C PHE A 133 -4.92 4.35 7.02
N ALA A 134 -5.57 5.13 7.87
CA ALA A 134 -6.65 4.64 8.73
C ALA A 134 -7.98 4.61 7.97
N SER A 135 -8.90 3.74 8.44
CA SER A 135 -10.30 3.83 7.99
C SER A 135 -10.85 5.22 8.29
N PRO A 136 -11.59 5.84 7.36
CA PRO A 136 -12.14 7.17 7.55
C PRO A 136 -13.16 7.18 8.69
N ALA A 137 -13.17 8.26 9.49
CA ALA A 137 -14.23 8.50 10.44
C ALA A 137 -15.57 8.71 9.69
N LYS A 138 -16.71 8.48 10.35
CA LYS A 138 -18.05 8.53 9.75
C LYS A 138 -18.30 9.77 8.89
N LYS A 139 -17.96 10.96 9.40
CA LYS A 139 -18.12 12.21 8.64
C LYS A 139 -17.27 12.26 7.37
N ALA A 140 -16.03 11.75 7.42
CA ALA A 140 -15.16 11.68 6.26
C ALA A 140 -15.66 10.66 5.24
N PHE A 141 -16.13 9.50 5.69
CA PHE A 141 -16.75 8.48 4.85
C PHE A 141 -18.00 9.03 4.13
N GLN A 142 -18.90 9.67 4.84
CA GLN A 142 -20.09 10.31 4.27
C GLN A 142 -19.71 11.34 3.20
N LYS A 143 -18.70 12.17 3.47
CA LYS A 143 -18.19 13.13 2.47
C LYS A 143 -17.66 12.45 1.21
N ILE A 144 -16.93 11.34 1.35
CA ILE A 144 -16.45 10.55 0.20
C ILE A 144 -17.63 10.07 -0.63
N VAL A 145 -18.66 9.51 0.01
CA VAL A 145 -19.87 9.02 -0.69
C VAL A 145 -20.60 10.15 -1.41
N THR A 146 -20.81 11.29 -0.75
CA THR A 146 -21.48 12.46 -1.37
C THR A 146 -20.70 12.96 -2.59
N GLU A 147 -19.38 13.03 -2.50
CA GLU A 147 -18.55 13.46 -3.65
C GLU A 147 -18.57 12.44 -4.79
N LEU A 148 -18.54 11.15 -4.49
CA LEU A 148 -18.67 10.10 -5.50
C LEU A 148 -20.04 10.11 -6.17
N ALA A 149 -21.12 10.30 -5.41
CA ALA A 149 -22.48 10.41 -5.93
C ALA A 149 -22.62 11.59 -6.89
N LYS A 150 -22.08 12.76 -6.53
CA LYS A 150 -22.04 13.95 -7.41
C LYS A 150 -21.29 13.68 -8.71
N ARG A 151 -20.11 13.07 -8.64
CA ARG A 151 -19.29 12.75 -9.81
C ARG A 151 -19.98 11.76 -10.77
N ASN A 152 -20.79 10.88 -10.23
CA ASN A 152 -21.51 9.87 -11.01
C ASN A 152 -22.96 10.31 -11.33
N HIS A 153 -23.30 11.57 -11.06
CA HIS A 153 -24.62 12.16 -11.39
C HIS A 153 -25.81 11.42 -10.75
N ILE A 154 -25.62 10.82 -9.56
CA ILE A 154 -26.71 10.16 -8.85
C ILE A 154 -27.69 11.21 -8.33
N SER A 155 -28.96 11.07 -8.69
CA SER A 155 -30.04 12.03 -8.39
C SER A 155 -30.73 11.79 -7.05
N MET A 156 -30.14 10.98 -6.15
CA MET A 156 -30.69 10.67 -4.84
C MET A 156 -30.50 11.85 -3.87
N PRO A 157 -31.52 12.25 -3.07
CA PRO A 157 -31.35 13.24 -2.01
C PRO A 157 -30.26 12.85 -1.00
N GLU A 158 -29.47 13.83 -0.53
CA GLU A 158 -28.32 13.57 0.34
C GLU A 158 -28.71 12.81 1.63
N GLU A 159 -29.84 13.14 2.24
CA GLU A 159 -30.34 12.47 3.44
C GLU A 159 -30.60 10.98 3.20
N GLU A 160 -31.24 10.66 2.08
CA GLU A 160 -31.52 9.28 1.68
C GLU A 160 -30.24 8.53 1.34
N LEU A 161 -29.32 9.16 0.59
CA LEU A 161 -28.00 8.62 0.25
C LEU A 161 -27.22 8.24 1.51
N LEU A 162 -27.17 9.11 2.52
CA LEU A 162 -26.47 8.87 3.77
C LEU A 162 -27.14 7.78 4.62
N LEU A 163 -28.48 7.68 4.57
CA LEU A 163 -29.19 6.62 5.26
C LEU A 163 -28.88 5.25 4.63
N GLU A 164 -28.93 5.17 3.32
CA GLU A 164 -28.67 3.93 2.60
C GLU A 164 -27.21 3.48 2.73
N VAL A 165 -26.24 4.40 2.64
CA VAL A 165 -24.83 4.05 2.82
C VAL A 165 -24.50 3.59 4.23
N ASN A 166 -25.16 4.12 5.26
CA ASN A 166 -24.99 3.64 6.64
C ASN A 166 -25.47 2.19 6.82
N LYS A 167 -26.54 1.78 6.11
CA LYS A 167 -26.98 0.39 6.09
C LYS A 167 -26.00 -0.51 5.33
N TRP A 168 -25.52 -0.01 4.19
CA TRP A 168 -24.58 -0.70 3.31
C TRP A 168 -23.27 -1.03 4.02
N GLU A 169 -22.67 -0.05 4.73
CA GLU A 169 -21.38 -0.21 5.39
C GLU A 169 -21.38 -1.30 6.48
N LEU A 170 -22.50 -1.48 7.17
CA LEU A 170 -22.67 -2.50 8.20
C LEU A 170 -22.55 -3.93 7.66
N SER A 171 -22.92 -4.16 6.39
CA SER A 171 -22.91 -5.47 5.73
C SER A 171 -21.73 -5.67 4.78
N HIS A 172 -20.97 -4.62 4.47
CA HIS A 172 -19.94 -4.63 3.41
C HIS A 172 -18.53 -4.22 3.90
N GLY A 173 -18.15 -4.58 5.12
CA GLY A 173 -16.77 -4.48 5.59
C GLY A 173 -16.38 -3.14 6.23
N GLY A 174 -17.34 -2.26 6.54
CA GLY A 174 -17.09 -1.01 7.27
C GLY A 174 -16.78 0.18 6.37
N MET A 175 -16.31 1.27 6.98
CA MET A 175 -16.08 2.55 6.30
C MET A 175 -14.73 2.58 5.60
N SER A 176 -14.75 2.55 4.26
CA SER A 176 -13.55 2.68 3.43
C SER A 176 -13.88 3.35 2.09
N GLY A 177 -12.86 3.83 1.37
CA GLY A 177 -13.03 4.34 0.01
C GLY A 177 -13.58 3.28 -0.95
N ARG A 178 -13.18 2.02 -0.77
CA ARG A 178 -13.67 0.88 -1.55
C ARG A 178 -15.15 0.63 -1.28
N THR A 179 -15.56 0.59 -0.02
CA THR A 179 -16.97 0.41 0.36
C THR A 179 -17.84 1.54 -0.19
N ALA A 180 -17.34 2.78 -0.16
CA ALA A 180 -18.02 3.92 -0.75
C ALA A 180 -18.19 3.75 -2.28
N GLN A 181 -17.15 3.35 -3.00
CA GLN A 181 -17.22 3.12 -4.44
C GLN A 181 -18.17 1.97 -4.79
N GLN A 182 -18.09 0.84 -4.08
CA GLN A 182 -19.00 -0.29 -4.27
C GLN A 182 -20.46 0.09 -4.06
N PHE A 183 -20.74 0.96 -3.09
CA PHE A 183 -22.09 1.47 -2.88
C PHE A 183 -22.58 2.32 -4.06
N ILE A 184 -21.74 3.19 -4.60
CA ILE A 184 -22.06 3.98 -5.78
C ILE A 184 -22.31 3.09 -7.01
N ASP A 185 -21.43 2.11 -7.23
CA ASP A 185 -21.56 1.13 -8.33
C ASP A 185 -22.87 0.33 -8.21
N TYR A 186 -23.27 -0.03 -6.98
CA TYR A 186 -24.55 -0.69 -6.71
C TYR A 186 -25.74 0.21 -7.04
N LEU A 187 -25.68 1.51 -6.71
CA LEU A 187 -26.76 2.43 -7.07
C LEU A 187 -26.89 2.58 -8.58
N LEU A 188 -25.77 2.72 -9.29
CA LEU A 188 -25.74 2.81 -10.75
C LEU A 188 -26.27 1.54 -11.45
N GLY A 189 -26.09 0.38 -10.82
CA GLY A 189 -26.63 -0.87 -11.34
C GLY A 189 -28.12 -1.10 -11.07
N LYS A 190 -28.77 -0.21 -10.29
CA LYS A 190 -30.22 -0.24 -10.03
C LYS A 190 -31.02 0.66 -10.99
N GLU A 191 -30.37 1.65 -11.62
CA GLU A 191 -30.95 2.48 -12.67
C GLU A 191 -30.96 1.73 -14.01
#